data_f8d3857b9205e66a6632b7bd1f5bb7c1
#
_entry.id   f8d3857b9205e66a6632b7bd1f5bb7c1
#
_cell.length_a   1.000
_cell.length_b   1.000
_cell.length_c   1.000
_cell.angle_alpha   90.00
_cell.angle_beta   90.00
_cell.angle_gamma   90.00
#
_symmetry.space_group_name_H-M   'P 1'
#
loop_
_entity.id
_entity.type
_entity.pdbx_description
1 polymer ?
#
loop_
_entity_poly.entity_id
_entity_poly.type
_entity_poly.pdbx_seq_one_letter_code
_entity_poly.pdbx_strand_id
1 'polypeptide(L)'
;MKVLVTICGRAGSKGVGNKNFRLFLGEPMIYYTIKAAKLFKEKNQNIGIDICLNSDNDIARKIALEENLFFIERPNELASDTASKVDAIRDVLLKMEKNLNKKYDYIIDLDITSPLRKVSDIENIFNKEIKTQSDVVFSVVPSRRNPYFNMVEKIKDDKIVFSKPSSFVRRQDAPEVYDMNASIYCYKRDTLADFTKVPFKEKIDVVIMKDTYVLDIDHEEDFSVMECLVKNYYKDEFKEIFEDK
;
A
#
# COMPACT_ATOMS: atom_id res chain seq x y z
N MET A 1 16.62 -5.48 15.16
CA MET A 1 15.74 -5.61 14.00
C MET A 1 15.76 -4.31 13.24
N LYS A 2 15.84 -4.36 11.91
CA LYS A 2 15.92 -3.19 11.03
C LYS A 2 14.82 -3.27 9.98
N VAL A 3 14.05 -2.21 9.83
CA VAL A 3 12.91 -2.12 8.93
C VAL A 3 13.12 -0.96 7.95
N LEU A 4 12.84 -1.20 6.68
CA LEU A 4 12.75 -0.15 5.66
C LEU A 4 11.29 0.12 5.37
N VAL A 5 10.84 1.36 5.60
CA VAL A 5 9.53 1.82 5.14
C VAL A 5 9.71 2.50 3.79
N THR A 6 9.03 2.00 2.76
CA THR A 6 9.05 2.58 1.41
C THR A 6 7.75 3.30 1.11
N ILE A 7 7.85 4.47 0.46
CA ILE A 7 6.74 5.24 -0.07
C ILE A 7 7.03 5.46 -1.54
N CYS A 8 6.40 4.67 -2.39
CA CYS A 8 6.71 4.60 -3.81
C CYS A 8 5.63 5.30 -4.66
N GLY A 9 5.97 6.41 -5.30
CA GLY A 9 5.07 7.15 -6.18
C GLY A 9 5.76 7.59 -7.47
N ARG A 10 5.21 7.23 -8.65
CA ARG A 10 5.69 7.74 -9.93
C ARG A 10 5.03 9.05 -10.31
N ALA A 11 5.69 9.86 -11.17
CA ALA A 11 5.16 11.12 -11.67
C ALA A 11 3.93 10.93 -12.57
N GLY A 12 3.96 9.93 -13.45
CA GLY A 12 2.90 9.67 -14.42
C GLY A 12 1.78 8.80 -13.84
N SER A 13 0.55 9.30 -13.83
CA SER A 13 -0.68 8.54 -13.58
C SER A 13 -1.64 8.69 -14.74
N LYS A 14 -2.18 7.58 -15.27
CA LYS A 14 -3.12 7.64 -16.42
C LYS A 14 -4.49 8.22 -16.04
N GLY A 15 -4.98 7.96 -14.83
CA GLY A 15 -6.31 8.40 -14.40
C GLY A 15 -6.31 9.85 -13.93
N VAL A 16 -5.46 10.20 -12.99
CA VAL A 16 -5.37 11.55 -12.40
C VAL A 16 -3.93 12.03 -12.47
N GLY A 17 -3.69 13.12 -13.20
CA GLY A 17 -2.35 13.71 -13.32
C GLY A 17 -1.79 14.13 -11.97
N ASN A 18 -0.54 13.71 -11.70
CA ASN A 18 0.16 14.04 -10.44
C ASN A 18 -0.60 13.67 -9.16
N LYS A 19 -1.44 12.63 -9.18
CA LYS A 19 -2.35 12.29 -8.08
C LYS A 19 -1.69 12.23 -6.70
N ASN A 20 -0.44 11.75 -6.64
CA ASN A 20 0.32 11.62 -5.40
C ASN A 20 0.64 12.95 -4.71
N PHE A 21 0.66 14.05 -5.47
CA PHE A 21 1.04 15.38 -5.02
C PHE A 21 -0.13 16.36 -5.02
N ARG A 22 -1.32 15.92 -5.42
CA ARG A 22 -2.53 16.76 -5.37
C ARG A 22 -2.96 17.01 -3.95
N LEU A 23 -3.57 18.17 -3.75
CA LEU A 23 -4.18 18.53 -2.47
C LEU A 23 -5.35 17.60 -2.15
N PHE A 24 -5.31 17.06 -0.97
CA PHE A 24 -6.35 16.25 -0.35
C PHE A 24 -6.51 16.78 1.07
N LEU A 25 -7.69 17.22 1.45
CA LEU A 25 -7.96 17.87 2.75
C LEU A 25 -6.99 19.03 3.12
N GLY A 26 -6.51 19.73 2.11
CA GLY A 26 -5.64 20.92 2.30
C GLY A 26 -4.13 20.64 2.14
N GLU A 27 -3.68 19.38 2.18
CA GLU A 27 -2.28 19.01 2.04
C GLU A 27 -2.05 18.07 0.84
N PRO A 28 -0.87 18.05 0.22
CA PRO A 28 -0.53 17.04 -0.76
C PRO A 28 -0.70 15.64 -0.18
N MET A 29 -1.37 14.75 -0.92
CA MET A 29 -1.76 13.42 -0.45
C MET A 29 -0.60 12.61 0.13
N ILE A 30 0.59 12.72 -0.44
CA ILE A 30 1.79 12.01 0.01
C ILE A 30 2.14 12.30 1.48
N TYR A 31 1.81 13.51 2.01
CA TYR A 31 2.12 13.86 3.39
C TYR A 31 1.39 13.00 4.42
N TYR A 32 0.17 12.55 4.13
CA TYR A 32 -0.56 11.65 5.03
C TYR A 32 0.13 10.29 5.16
N THR A 33 0.70 9.78 4.06
CA THR A 33 1.50 8.55 4.08
C THR A 33 2.83 8.75 4.81
N ILE A 34 3.50 9.87 4.59
CA ILE A 34 4.73 10.24 5.32
C ILE A 34 4.45 10.35 6.81
N LYS A 35 3.37 11.03 7.20
CA LYS A 35 2.95 11.17 8.59
C LYS A 35 2.70 9.82 9.26
N ALA A 36 1.97 8.92 8.58
CA ALA A 36 1.75 7.56 9.08
C ALA A 36 3.06 6.79 9.31
N ALA A 37 4.01 6.90 8.37
CA ALA A 37 5.32 6.27 8.47
C ALA A 37 6.15 6.84 9.63
N LYS A 38 6.13 8.17 9.83
CA LYS A 38 6.85 8.83 10.94
C LYS A 38 6.26 8.45 12.29
N LEU A 39 4.95 8.47 12.43
CA LEU A 39 4.27 8.06 13.66
C LEU A 39 4.54 6.58 13.99
N PHE A 40 4.56 5.70 12.97
CA PHE A 40 4.95 4.32 13.17
C PHE A 40 6.39 4.21 13.69
N LYS A 41 7.33 4.97 13.12
CA LYS A 41 8.72 5.02 13.59
C LYS A 41 8.81 5.55 15.03
N GLU A 42 8.08 6.61 15.37
CA GLU A 42 8.06 7.20 16.71
C GLU A 42 7.51 6.23 17.78
N LYS A 43 6.48 5.46 17.45
CA LYS A 43 5.90 4.45 18.36
C LYS A 43 6.80 3.21 18.55
N ASN A 44 7.74 2.96 17.63
CA ASN A 44 8.57 1.74 17.60
C ASN A 44 10.07 2.05 17.75
N GLN A 45 10.46 2.84 18.76
CA GLN A 45 11.84 3.32 18.96
C GLN A 45 12.87 2.22 19.25
N ASN A 46 12.43 1.03 19.64
CA ASN A 46 13.27 -0.15 19.84
C ASN A 46 13.65 -0.86 18.53
N ILE A 47 13.16 -0.39 17.39
CA ILE A 47 13.41 -0.92 16.05
C ILE A 47 14.15 0.14 15.23
N GLY A 48 15.18 -0.27 14.52
CA GLY A 48 15.87 0.62 13.57
C GLY A 48 15.01 0.81 12.32
N ILE A 49 14.29 1.92 12.21
CA ILE A 49 13.38 2.20 11.08
C ILE A 49 13.95 3.35 10.24
N ASP A 50 14.17 3.08 8.94
CA ASP A 50 14.42 4.10 7.93
C ASP A 50 13.20 4.26 7.04
N ILE A 51 12.93 5.50 6.63
CA ILE A 51 11.84 5.84 5.72
C ILE A 51 12.46 6.36 4.43
N CYS A 52 12.09 5.77 3.30
CA CYS A 52 12.60 6.12 1.97
C CYS A 52 11.46 6.45 1.02
N LEU A 53 11.52 7.64 0.43
CA LEU A 53 10.66 8.06 -0.66
C LEU A 53 11.30 7.68 -2.00
N ASN A 54 10.52 7.08 -2.90
CA ASN A 54 10.98 6.69 -4.24
C ASN A 54 10.08 7.30 -5.31
N SER A 55 10.68 8.10 -6.18
CA SER A 55 9.95 8.74 -7.27
C SER A 55 10.91 9.17 -8.39
N ASP A 56 10.34 9.36 -9.57
CA ASP A 56 10.93 10.03 -10.73
C ASP A 56 10.52 11.52 -10.81
N ASN A 57 9.97 12.09 -9.73
CA ASN A 57 9.44 13.46 -9.66
C ASN A 57 10.28 14.34 -8.74
N ASP A 58 10.67 15.53 -9.22
CA ASP A 58 11.45 16.51 -8.44
C ASP A 58 10.67 17.06 -7.22
N ILE A 59 9.34 17.09 -7.27
CA ILE A 59 8.51 17.48 -6.10
C ILE A 59 8.73 16.47 -4.97
N ALA A 60 8.74 15.16 -5.29
CA ALA A 60 9.00 14.13 -4.30
C ALA A 60 10.39 14.27 -3.67
N ARG A 61 11.40 14.63 -4.48
CA ARG A 61 12.77 14.89 -3.97
C ARG A 61 12.79 16.05 -2.98
N LYS A 62 12.09 17.15 -3.28
CA LYS A 62 11.98 18.32 -2.39
C LYS A 62 11.29 17.94 -1.08
N ILE A 63 10.16 17.24 -1.17
CA ILE A 63 9.42 16.74 0.00
C ILE A 63 10.30 15.83 0.85
N ALA A 64 11.05 14.91 0.26
CA ALA A 64 11.95 14.03 1.00
C ALA A 64 13.01 14.83 1.78
N LEU A 65 13.55 15.89 1.20
CA LEU A 65 14.51 16.78 1.85
C LEU A 65 13.87 17.55 3.00
N GLU A 66 12.72 18.18 2.79
CA GLU A 66 11.97 18.94 3.78
C GLU A 66 11.56 18.06 4.98
N GLU A 67 11.14 16.82 4.70
CA GLU A 67 10.70 15.87 5.69
C GLU A 67 11.83 15.05 6.33
N ASN A 68 13.10 15.32 5.93
CA ASN A 68 14.30 14.60 6.40
C ASN A 68 14.19 13.08 6.20
N LEU A 69 13.79 12.66 4.98
CA LEU A 69 13.65 11.27 4.56
C LEU A 69 14.77 10.89 3.59
N PHE A 70 15.08 9.61 3.50
CA PHE A 70 15.89 9.09 2.40
C PHE A 70 15.11 9.24 1.08
N PHE A 71 15.84 9.49 0.02
CA PHE A 71 15.29 9.57 -1.33
C PHE A 71 16.10 8.67 -2.27
N ILE A 72 15.38 7.80 -2.99
CA ILE A 72 15.94 7.02 -4.10
C ILE A 72 15.21 7.43 -5.37
N GLU A 73 15.96 7.96 -6.32
CA GLU A 73 15.41 8.27 -7.63
C GLU A 73 14.97 6.99 -8.35
N ARG A 74 13.74 7.01 -8.86
CA ARG A 74 13.19 5.87 -9.59
C ARG A 74 13.72 5.88 -11.02
N PRO A 75 14.36 4.80 -11.49
CA PRO A 75 14.80 4.67 -12.87
C PRO A 75 13.61 4.70 -13.85
N ASN A 76 13.83 5.23 -15.05
CA ASN A 76 12.78 5.36 -16.07
C ASN A 76 12.11 4.02 -16.42
N GLU A 77 12.86 2.93 -16.45
CA GLU A 77 12.35 1.58 -16.70
C GLU A 77 11.36 1.11 -15.62
N LEU A 78 11.53 1.57 -14.37
CA LEU A 78 10.63 1.27 -13.25
C LEU A 78 9.52 2.32 -13.07
N ALA A 79 9.55 3.42 -13.83
CA ALA A 79 8.51 4.45 -13.85
C ALA A 79 7.47 4.22 -14.96
N SER A 80 7.69 3.24 -15.85
CA SER A 80 6.78 2.91 -16.94
C SER A 80 5.45 2.34 -16.44
N ASP A 81 4.42 2.39 -17.30
CA ASP A 81 3.08 1.85 -17.00
C ASP A 81 3.04 0.33 -16.83
N THR A 82 4.03 -0.36 -17.37
CA THR A 82 4.15 -1.82 -17.31
C THR A 82 5.08 -2.30 -16.20
N ALA A 83 5.77 -1.37 -15.53
CA ALA A 83 6.69 -1.72 -14.44
C ALA A 83 5.94 -2.23 -13.21
N SER A 84 6.44 -3.31 -12.64
CA SER A 84 5.92 -3.85 -11.39
C SER A 84 6.26 -2.93 -10.21
N LYS A 85 5.28 -2.63 -9.34
CA LYS A 85 5.53 -1.92 -8.09
C LYS A 85 6.52 -2.68 -7.18
N VAL A 86 6.44 -4.00 -7.18
CA VAL A 86 7.36 -4.86 -6.41
C VAL A 86 8.81 -4.67 -6.85
N ASP A 87 9.06 -4.51 -8.15
CA ASP A 87 10.41 -4.28 -8.65
C ASP A 87 10.94 -2.89 -8.25
N ALA A 88 10.09 -1.88 -8.20
CA ALA A 88 10.45 -0.57 -7.68
C ALA A 88 10.82 -0.63 -6.18
N ILE A 89 10.03 -1.34 -5.36
CA ILE A 89 10.32 -1.54 -3.93
C ILE A 89 11.63 -2.30 -3.75
N ARG A 90 11.87 -3.33 -4.56
CA ARG A 90 13.12 -4.12 -4.56
C ARG A 90 14.33 -3.26 -4.92
N ASP A 91 14.23 -2.41 -5.92
CA ASP A 91 15.30 -1.46 -6.31
C ASP A 91 15.64 -0.52 -5.15
N VAL A 92 14.62 0.02 -4.47
CA VAL A 92 14.82 0.85 -3.27
C VAL A 92 15.56 0.07 -2.18
N LEU A 93 15.13 -1.14 -1.87
CA LEU A 93 15.77 -2.00 -0.87
C LEU A 93 17.26 -2.18 -1.17
N LEU A 94 17.60 -2.61 -2.38
CA LEU A 94 18.97 -2.92 -2.75
C LEU A 94 19.85 -1.65 -2.75
N LYS A 95 19.34 -0.52 -3.22
CA LYS A 95 20.05 0.77 -3.20
C LYS A 95 20.25 1.28 -1.79
N MET A 96 19.24 1.21 -0.93
CA MET A 96 19.33 1.61 0.48
C MET A 96 20.36 0.76 1.23
N GLU A 97 20.33 -0.57 1.05
CA GLU A 97 21.31 -1.47 1.66
C GLU A 97 22.74 -1.15 1.23
N LYS A 98 22.93 -0.88 -0.06
CA LYS A 98 24.24 -0.49 -0.62
C LYS A 98 24.73 0.86 -0.08
N ASN A 99 23.86 1.88 -0.08
CA ASN A 99 24.21 3.24 0.31
C ASN A 99 24.55 3.36 1.81
N LEU A 100 23.86 2.59 2.65
CA LEU A 100 24.02 2.62 4.11
C LEU A 100 24.92 1.48 4.65
N ASN A 101 25.43 0.63 3.76
CA ASN A 101 26.22 -0.56 4.12
C ASN A 101 25.57 -1.37 5.25
N LYS A 102 24.28 -1.64 5.15
CA LYS A 102 23.50 -2.42 6.13
C LYS A 102 22.47 -3.29 5.43
N LYS A 103 21.93 -4.28 6.14
CA LYS A 103 20.80 -5.09 5.68
C LYS A 103 19.58 -4.81 6.55
N TYR A 104 18.41 -4.86 5.92
CA TYR A 104 17.13 -4.83 6.60
C TYR A 104 16.62 -6.25 6.85
N ASP A 105 15.70 -6.39 7.80
CA ASP A 105 15.02 -7.66 8.08
C ASP A 105 13.66 -7.71 7.34
N TYR A 106 12.96 -6.57 7.32
CA TYR A 106 11.62 -6.42 6.73
C TYR A 106 11.50 -5.10 5.95
N ILE A 107 10.62 -5.09 4.96
CA ILE A 107 10.27 -3.92 4.16
C ILE A 107 8.77 -3.68 4.28
N ILE A 108 8.36 -2.49 4.71
CA ILE A 108 6.96 -2.07 4.77
C ILE A 108 6.73 -1.04 3.66
N ASP A 109 5.90 -1.37 2.67
CA ASP A 109 5.49 -0.42 1.64
C ASP A 109 4.13 0.18 1.98
N LEU A 110 4.05 1.51 1.95
CA LEU A 110 2.84 2.27 2.22
C LEU A 110 2.42 2.97 0.93
N ASP A 111 1.23 2.64 0.43
CA ASP A 111 0.71 3.27 -0.77
C ASP A 111 0.25 4.70 -0.49
N ILE A 112 0.50 5.61 -1.45
CA ILE A 112 0.13 7.02 -1.34
C ILE A 112 -1.37 7.18 -1.60
N THR A 113 -1.90 6.44 -2.55
CA THR A 113 -3.28 6.58 -3.04
C THR A 113 -4.33 5.95 -2.15
N SER A 114 -3.90 5.26 -1.09
CA SER A 114 -4.77 4.65 -0.07
C SER A 114 -4.49 5.25 1.31
N PRO A 115 -4.78 6.55 1.56
CA PRO A 115 -4.38 7.27 2.77
C PRO A 115 -5.19 6.91 4.01
N LEU A 116 -6.35 6.23 3.88
CA LEU A 116 -7.21 5.85 4.99
C LEU A 116 -6.64 4.66 5.76
N ARG A 117 -5.55 4.90 6.48
CA ARG A 117 -4.89 3.93 7.36
C ARG A 117 -4.54 4.55 8.70
N LYS A 118 -4.56 3.76 9.77
CA LYS A 118 -4.08 4.13 11.10
C LYS A 118 -2.66 3.60 11.31
N VAL A 119 -1.92 4.17 12.24
CA VAL A 119 -0.62 3.62 12.63
C VAL A 119 -0.77 2.20 13.17
N SER A 120 -1.86 1.91 13.89
CA SER A 120 -2.16 0.56 14.37
C SER A 120 -2.35 -0.47 13.24
N ASP A 121 -2.77 -0.05 12.04
CA ASP A 121 -2.89 -0.98 10.90
C ASP A 121 -1.49 -1.40 10.42
N ILE A 122 -0.53 -0.46 10.41
CA ILE A 122 0.88 -0.75 10.08
C ILE A 122 1.48 -1.69 11.13
N GLU A 123 1.23 -1.41 12.41
CA GLU A 123 1.70 -2.25 13.53
C GLU A 123 1.12 -3.66 13.45
N ASN A 124 -0.16 -3.80 13.15
CA ASN A 124 -0.83 -5.10 13.03
C ASN A 124 -0.22 -5.95 11.90
N ILE A 125 0.05 -5.35 10.73
CA ILE A 125 0.69 -6.04 9.60
C ILE A 125 2.12 -6.46 9.96
N PHE A 126 2.88 -5.56 10.54
CA PHE A 126 4.25 -5.84 10.96
C PHE A 126 4.32 -6.95 12.03
N ASN A 127 3.47 -6.88 13.05
CA ASN A 127 3.39 -7.90 14.10
C ASN A 127 2.92 -9.25 13.53
N LYS A 128 1.99 -9.24 12.59
CA LYS A 128 1.54 -10.46 11.90
C LYS A 128 2.70 -11.10 11.15
N GLU A 129 3.49 -10.32 10.40
CA GLU A 129 4.66 -10.80 9.66
C GLU A 129 5.70 -11.44 10.60
N ILE A 130 6.04 -10.75 11.70
CA ILE A 130 6.96 -11.29 12.70
C ILE A 130 6.46 -12.62 13.27
N LYS A 131 5.15 -12.72 13.54
CA LYS A 131 4.55 -13.90 14.15
C LYS A 131 4.48 -15.08 13.17
N THR A 132 4.08 -14.84 11.93
CA THR A 132 3.82 -15.92 10.96
C THR A 132 5.03 -16.29 10.12
N GLN A 133 6.03 -15.42 10.09
CA GLN A 133 7.23 -15.57 9.25
C GLN A 133 6.82 -15.87 7.80
N SER A 134 5.86 -15.12 7.32
CA SER A 134 5.40 -15.18 5.93
C SER A 134 6.43 -14.57 5.00
N ASP A 135 6.28 -14.72 3.71
CA ASP A 135 7.11 -14.06 2.71
C ASP A 135 6.57 -12.66 2.39
N VAL A 136 5.25 -12.50 2.55
CA VAL A 136 4.56 -11.22 2.53
C VAL A 136 3.28 -11.27 3.35
N VAL A 137 3.02 -10.20 4.09
CA VAL A 137 1.73 -9.90 4.73
C VAL A 137 1.21 -8.59 4.15
N PHE A 138 -0.05 -8.55 3.78
CA PHE A 138 -0.66 -7.33 3.24
C PHE A 138 -2.06 -7.08 3.77
N SER A 139 -2.52 -5.85 3.61
CA SER A 139 -3.83 -5.42 4.05
C SER A 139 -4.92 -5.80 3.06
N VAL A 140 -6.05 -6.22 3.61
CA VAL A 140 -7.27 -6.54 2.87
C VAL A 140 -8.49 -6.00 3.60
N VAL A 141 -9.63 -5.92 2.91
CA VAL A 141 -10.94 -5.65 3.49
C VAL A 141 -11.93 -6.75 3.12
N PRO A 142 -13.01 -6.98 3.89
CA PRO A 142 -14.05 -7.92 3.50
C PRO A 142 -14.66 -7.55 2.16
N SER A 143 -14.63 -8.45 1.19
CA SER A 143 -15.15 -8.17 -0.14
C SER A 143 -16.66 -7.96 -0.13
N ARG A 144 -17.12 -6.94 -0.85
CA ARG A 144 -18.56 -6.67 -1.04
C ARG A 144 -19.20 -7.57 -2.10
N ARG A 145 -18.39 -8.20 -2.92
CA ARG A 145 -18.79 -9.18 -3.93
C ARG A 145 -18.12 -10.51 -3.63
N ASN A 146 -18.67 -11.58 -4.21
CA ASN A 146 -18.11 -12.91 -3.99
C ASN A 146 -18.05 -13.66 -5.33
N PRO A 147 -16.87 -14.14 -5.77
CA PRO A 147 -16.71 -14.80 -7.07
C PRO A 147 -17.51 -16.11 -7.17
N TYR A 148 -17.86 -16.71 -6.05
CA TYR A 148 -18.69 -17.92 -6.01
C TYR A 148 -20.20 -17.64 -6.05
N PHE A 149 -20.63 -16.37 -5.90
CA PHE A 149 -22.03 -16.08 -5.69
C PHE A 149 -22.60 -14.99 -6.59
N ASN A 150 -21.91 -13.84 -6.76
CA ASN A 150 -22.46 -12.67 -7.45
C ASN A 150 -21.45 -11.91 -8.30
N MET A 151 -20.40 -12.58 -8.77
CA MET A 151 -19.48 -12.06 -9.77
C MET A 151 -19.54 -12.90 -11.03
N VAL A 152 -19.48 -12.25 -12.20
CA VAL A 152 -19.52 -12.89 -13.49
C VAL A 152 -18.34 -12.45 -14.35
N GLU A 153 -17.94 -13.30 -15.26
CA GLU A 153 -16.89 -13.05 -16.24
C GLU A 153 -17.46 -13.16 -17.66
N LYS A 154 -16.97 -12.29 -18.53
CA LYS A 154 -17.20 -12.40 -19.96
C LYS A 154 -16.09 -13.25 -20.55
N ILE A 155 -16.46 -14.40 -21.10
CA ILE A 155 -15.54 -15.32 -21.77
C ILE A 155 -15.67 -15.19 -23.30
N LYS A 156 -14.98 -16.07 -24.04
CA LYS A 156 -15.06 -16.10 -25.52
C LYS A 156 -16.50 -16.10 -26.02
N ASP A 157 -16.71 -15.50 -27.18
CA ASP A 157 -18.03 -15.38 -27.85
C ASP A 157 -19.08 -14.63 -27.04
N ASP A 158 -18.65 -13.63 -26.26
CA ASP A 158 -19.51 -12.76 -25.44
C ASP A 158 -20.36 -13.49 -24.37
N LYS A 159 -20.07 -14.76 -24.11
CA LYS A 159 -20.78 -15.56 -23.12
C LYS A 159 -20.43 -15.10 -21.71
N ILE A 160 -21.46 -14.94 -20.88
CA ILE A 160 -21.34 -14.59 -19.45
C ILE A 160 -21.43 -15.86 -18.61
N VAL A 161 -20.48 -16.03 -17.68
CA VAL A 161 -20.45 -17.14 -16.73
C VAL A 161 -20.13 -16.62 -15.33
N PHE A 162 -20.44 -17.38 -14.28
CA PHE A 162 -19.96 -17.05 -12.93
C PHE A 162 -18.42 -17.15 -12.87
N SER A 163 -17.78 -16.22 -12.16
CA SER A 163 -16.29 -16.18 -12.03
C SER A 163 -15.70 -17.44 -11.43
N LYS A 164 -16.40 -18.06 -10.49
CA LYS A 164 -16.07 -19.39 -9.97
C LYS A 164 -17.29 -20.28 -9.97
N PRO A 165 -17.19 -21.51 -10.49
CA PRO A 165 -18.26 -22.49 -10.39
C PRO A 165 -18.61 -22.76 -8.92
N SER A 166 -19.90 -22.73 -8.58
CA SER A 166 -20.34 -23.03 -7.22
C SER A 166 -21.77 -23.54 -7.20
N SER A 167 -22.11 -24.23 -6.11
CA SER A 167 -23.47 -24.67 -5.78
C SER A 167 -24.07 -23.85 -4.64
N PHE A 168 -23.42 -22.77 -4.20
CA PHE A 168 -23.90 -21.97 -3.09
C PHE A 168 -25.15 -21.16 -3.48
N VAL A 169 -26.21 -21.31 -2.69
CA VAL A 169 -27.46 -20.59 -2.89
C VAL A 169 -27.49 -19.28 -2.10
N ARG A 170 -26.77 -19.22 -0.98
CA ARG A 170 -26.71 -18.04 -0.12
C ARG A 170 -25.26 -17.58 0.02
N ARG A 171 -25.07 -16.27 0.13
CA ARG A 171 -23.73 -15.65 0.26
C ARG A 171 -22.96 -16.16 1.48
N GLN A 172 -23.63 -16.36 2.61
CA GLN A 172 -23.02 -16.83 3.86
C GLN A 172 -22.53 -18.28 3.82
N ASP A 173 -22.96 -19.06 2.81
CA ASP A 173 -22.52 -20.43 2.64
C ASP A 173 -21.25 -20.52 1.75
N ALA A 174 -20.95 -19.44 1.02
CA ALA A 174 -19.75 -19.36 0.19
C ALA A 174 -18.51 -19.04 1.03
N PRO A 175 -17.31 -19.43 0.58
CA PRO A 175 -16.06 -19.06 1.25
C PRO A 175 -15.93 -17.54 1.44
N GLU A 176 -15.32 -17.14 2.55
CA GLU A 176 -14.95 -15.72 2.75
C GLU A 176 -13.94 -15.29 1.67
N VAL A 177 -14.15 -14.10 1.16
CA VAL A 177 -13.27 -13.47 0.18
C VAL A 177 -12.96 -12.04 0.62
N TYR A 178 -11.78 -11.59 0.23
CA TYR A 178 -11.26 -10.28 0.61
C TYR A 178 -10.79 -9.54 -0.62
N ASP A 179 -10.98 -8.21 -0.61
CA ASP A 179 -10.39 -7.31 -1.59
C ASP A 179 -9.06 -6.78 -1.08
N MET A 180 -8.02 -6.81 -1.89
CA MET A 180 -6.75 -6.15 -1.61
C MET A 180 -6.97 -4.63 -1.70
N ASN A 181 -6.77 -3.92 -0.59
CA ASN A 181 -6.99 -2.47 -0.54
C ASN A 181 -5.73 -1.65 -0.86
N ALA A 182 -4.69 -2.31 -1.36
CA ALA A 182 -3.41 -1.73 -1.76
C ALA A 182 -2.69 -0.87 -0.71
N SER A 183 -3.17 -0.78 0.52
CA SER A 183 -2.74 0.22 1.50
C SER A 183 -1.38 -0.08 2.12
N ILE A 184 -1.15 -1.31 2.58
CA ILE A 184 0.04 -1.70 3.34
C ILE A 184 0.51 -3.08 2.91
N TYR A 185 1.82 -3.21 2.63
CA TYR A 185 2.49 -4.49 2.38
C TYR A 185 3.71 -4.60 3.28
N CYS A 186 3.91 -5.75 3.92
CA CYS A 186 5.13 -6.07 4.65
C CYS A 186 5.79 -7.29 4.02
N TYR A 187 6.99 -7.11 3.52
CA TYR A 187 7.77 -8.16 2.87
C TYR A 187 8.90 -8.63 3.77
N LYS A 188 9.14 -9.92 3.80
CA LYS A 188 10.39 -10.46 4.29
C LYS A 188 11.52 -10.08 3.33
N ARG A 189 12.62 -9.57 3.89
CA ARG A 189 13.75 -9.06 3.10
C ARG A 189 14.25 -10.05 2.05
N ASP A 190 14.47 -11.31 2.45
CA ASP A 190 15.08 -12.29 1.57
C ASP A 190 14.17 -12.70 0.42
N THR A 191 12.85 -12.72 0.64
CA THR A 191 11.88 -12.97 -0.42
C THR A 191 11.83 -11.80 -1.41
N LEU A 192 11.83 -10.56 -0.91
CA LEU A 192 11.78 -9.39 -1.77
C LEU A 192 13.08 -9.19 -2.57
N ALA A 193 14.23 -9.46 -1.96
CA ALA A 193 15.54 -9.28 -2.62
C ALA A 193 15.84 -10.35 -3.68
N ASP A 194 15.22 -11.51 -3.61
CA ASP A 194 15.42 -12.60 -4.57
C ASP A 194 14.57 -12.38 -5.83
N PHE A 195 15.23 -12.04 -6.94
CA PHE A 195 14.57 -11.82 -8.23
C PHE A 195 13.92 -13.07 -8.83
N THR A 196 14.25 -14.26 -8.34
CA THR A 196 13.62 -15.52 -8.79
C THR A 196 12.26 -15.75 -8.12
N LYS A 197 11.98 -15.03 -7.03
CA LYS A 197 10.73 -15.14 -6.27
C LYS A 197 9.71 -14.07 -6.69
N VAL A 198 8.45 -14.46 -6.66
CA VAL A 198 7.31 -13.55 -6.81
C VAL A 198 6.59 -13.53 -5.46
N PRO A 199 6.74 -12.48 -4.63
CA PRO A 199 6.26 -12.47 -3.24
C PRO A 199 4.82 -12.96 -3.05
N PHE A 200 3.90 -12.59 -3.95
CA PHE A 200 2.50 -13.02 -3.87
C PHE A 200 2.22 -14.47 -4.30
N LYS A 201 3.23 -15.21 -4.76
CA LYS A 201 3.15 -16.65 -5.05
C LYS A 201 3.84 -17.51 -4.00
N GLU A 202 4.50 -16.89 -3.05
CA GLU A 202 5.16 -17.54 -1.91
C GLU A 202 4.17 -17.69 -0.74
N LYS A 203 4.67 -17.88 0.48
CA LYS A 203 3.83 -17.95 1.68
C LYS A 203 3.25 -16.58 2.02
N ILE A 204 1.97 -16.39 1.77
CA ILE A 204 1.25 -15.12 2.02
C ILE A 204 0.39 -15.21 3.28
N ASP A 205 0.18 -14.08 3.94
CA ASP A 205 -0.81 -13.89 5.00
C ASP A 205 -1.44 -12.50 4.88
N VAL A 206 -2.54 -12.26 5.58
CA VAL A 206 -3.29 -11.02 5.47
C VAL A 206 -3.69 -10.46 6.83
N VAL A 207 -3.87 -9.13 6.88
CA VAL A 207 -4.54 -8.44 7.99
C VAL A 207 -5.78 -7.77 7.45
N ILE A 208 -6.91 -8.06 8.08
CA ILE A 208 -8.19 -7.47 7.72
C ILE A 208 -8.27 -6.08 8.33
N MET A 209 -8.36 -5.06 7.47
CA MET A 209 -8.63 -3.68 7.86
C MET A 209 -10.13 -3.40 7.81
N LYS A 210 -10.54 -2.29 8.44
CA LYS A 210 -11.90 -1.78 8.31
C LYS A 210 -12.17 -1.43 6.84
N ASP A 211 -13.34 -1.86 6.34
CA ASP A 211 -13.82 -1.44 5.03
C ASP A 211 -14.20 0.05 5.09
N THR A 212 -13.35 0.89 4.50
CA THR A 212 -13.58 2.32 4.28
C THR A 212 -14.05 2.58 2.85
N TYR A 213 -14.85 1.66 2.29
CA TYR A 213 -15.34 1.66 0.91
C TYR A 213 -14.28 1.33 -0.14
N VAL A 214 -13.15 0.72 0.27
CA VAL A 214 -12.07 0.23 -0.64
C VAL A 214 -11.60 1.35 -1.59
N LEU A 215 -11.48 2.57 -1.09
CA LEU A 215 -11.11 3.69 -1.93
C LEU A 215 -9.58 3.71 -2.11
N ASP A 216 -9.17 3.28 -3.28
CA ASP A 216 -7.92 3.71 -3.92
C ASP A 216 -8.27 4.85 -4.88
N ILE A 217 -7.50 5.91 -4.87
CA ILE A 217 -7.76 7.07 -5.73
C ILE A 217 -7.24 6.78 -7.13
N ASP A 218 -8.14 6.48 -8.05
CA ASP A 218 -7.85 6.25 -9.46
C ASP A 218 -8.49 7.27 -10.40
N HIS A 219 -9.59 7.90 -9.97
CA HIS A 219 -10.36 8.88 -10.76
C HIS A 219 -10.53 10.19 -9.98
N GLU A 220 -10.94 11.24 -10.69
CA GLU A 220 -11.18 12.57 -10.09
C GLU A 220 -12.27 12.53 -9.01
N GLU A 221 -13.30 11.73 -9.24
CA GLU A 221 -14.42 11.58 -8.33
C GLU A 221 -13.98 10.94 -6.99
N ASP A 222 -12.97 10.06 -7.01
CA ASP A 222 -12.49 9.38 -5.81
C ASP A 222 -11.94 10.36 -4.78
N PHE A 223 -11.28 11.45 -5.22
CA PHE A 223 -10.84 12.53 -4.32
C PHE A 223 -12.02 13.13 -3.56
N SER A 224 -13.06 13.55 -4.29
CA SER A 224 -14.22 14.19 -3.69
C SER A 224 -14.99 13.26 -2.76
N VAL A 225 -15.11 11.98 -3.14
CA VAL A 225 -15.77 10.94 -2.32
C VAL A 225 -14.96 10.69 -1.06
N MET A 226 -13.66 10.51 -1.17
CA MET A 226 -12.79 10.25 -0.03
C MET A 226 -12.73 11.44 0.93
N GLU A 227 -12.62 12.69 0.42
CA GLU A 227 -12.72 13.89 1.27
C GLU A 227 -14.05 13.98 2.00
N CYS A 228 -15.15 13.69 1.32
CA CYS A 228 -16.47 13.65 1.94
C CYS A 228 -16.55 12.61 3.07
N LEU A 229 -16.02 11.41 2.83
CA LEU A 229 -15.98 10.36 3.85
C LEU A 229 -15.16 10.77 5.07
N VAL A 230 -13.96 11.33 4.87
CA VAL A 230 -13.12 11.77 5.99
C VAL A 230 -13.79 12.89 6.77
N LYS A 231 -14.28 13.94 6.09
CA LYS A 231 -14.90 15.11 6.76
C LYS A 231 -16.14 14.74 7.57
N ASN A 232 -16.97 13.81 7.10
CA ASN A 232 -18.29 13.55 7.68
C ASN A 232 -18.37 12.27 8.53
N TYR A 233 -17.48 11.28 8.28
CA TYR A 233 -17.61 9.96 8.91
C TYR A 233 -16.37 9.47 9.61
N TYR A 234 -15.18 9.90 9.16
CA TYR A 234 -13.92 9.31 9.60
C TYR A 234 -12.96 10.28 10.28
N LYS A 235 -13.38 11.54 10.52
CA LYS A 235 -12.52 12.57 11.11
C LYS A 235 -11.88 12.10 12.42
N ASP A 236 -12.69 11.61 13.36
CA ASP A 236 -12.18 11.15 14.66
C ASP A 236 -11.38 9.86 14.55
N GLU A 237 -11.75 8.97 13.61
CA GLU A 237 -11.11 7.68 13.45
C GLU A 237 -9.67 7.78 12.93
N PHE A 238 -9.42 8.71 12.02
CA PHE A 238 -8.11 8.95 11.41
C PHE A 238 -7.47 10.27 11.89
N LYS A 239 -7.88 10.77 13.05
CA LYS A 239 -7.41 12.03 13.64
C LYS A 239 -5.90 12.13 13.67
N GLU A 240 -5.20 11.07 14.11
CA GLU A 240 -3.74 11.05 14.16
C GLU A 240 -3.06 11.28 12.80
N ILE A 241 -3.77 11.03 11.70
CA ILE A 241 -3.26 11.17 10.33
C ILE A 241 -3.68 12.50 9.70
N PHE A 242 -4.95 12.92 9.88
CA PHE A 242 -5.55 14.05 9.15
C PHE A 242 -5.62 15.37 9.92
N GLU A 243 -5.43 15.38 11.23
CA GLU A 243 -5.34 16.64 11.98
C GLU A 243 -3.87 17.06 12.17
N ASP A 244 -3.59 18.34 11.95
CA ASP A 244 -2.31 18.95 12.32
C ASP A 244 -2.15 18.97 13.85
N LYS A 245 -0.90 18.86 14.29
CA LYS A 245 -0.56 19.02 15.73
C LYS A 245 -0.68 20.46 16.16
#